data_0ecb5594e465d2c09015d7d1801f7761
#
_entry.id   0ecb5594e465d2c09015d7d1801f7761
#
_cell.length_a   1.000
_cell.length_b   1.000
_cell.length_c   1.000
_cell.angle_alpha   90.00
_cell.angle_beta   90.00
_cell.angle_gamma   90.00
#
_symmetry.space_group_name_H-M   'P 1'
#
loop_
_entity.id
_entity.type
_entity.pdbx_description
1 polymer ?
#
loop_
_entity_poly.entity_id
_entity_poly.type
_entity_poly.pdbx_seq_one_letter_code
_entity_poly.pdbx_strand_id
1 'polypeptide(L)'
;EITTRLVGSEMCIRDRLTFYVNTDNYEITVQYQNGKYSLMGQNADEFPQSAVLGENAVRVEMEAGVLLGGINRSVFATADDELRPVMNGIYFDITTEDITMVASDGHKLVRCKTLAAKGNERAAFILPKKPATLLKNLLPKEQGTVTIEFDERNAVFMLESYRMVCRLIEGRYPNYNSVIPQNNPHKVTVDRQQLIGALRRVSIFSSQASSLIKLRMQENQIVISAQDIDFSTSAEETQVCQYSGAAMSI
;
A
#
# COMPACT_ATOMS: atom_id res chain seq x y z
N GLU A 1 16.70 28.96 4.26
CA GLU A 1 15.29 29.28 4.62
C GLU A 1 14.60 27.98 5.00
N ILE A 2 14.36 27.79 6.29
CA ILE A 2 13.67 26.58 6.77
C ILE A 2 12.18 26.86 6.71
N THR A 3 11.49 26.33 5.72
CA THR A 3 10.03 26.38 5.65
C THR A 3 9.46 25.21 6.45
N THR A 4 9.25 25.39 7.74
CA THR A 4 8.61 24.40 8.59
C THR A 4 7.10 24.55 8.45
N ARG A 5 6.44 23.56 7.85
CA ARG A 5 4.98 23.46 7.81
C ARG A 5 4.49 23.00 9.18
N LEU A 6 4.02 23.91 10.00
CA LEU A 6 3.31 23.57 11.24
C LEU A 6 1.99 22.89 10.86
N VAL A 7 1.86 21.62 11.22
CA VAL A 7 0.66 20.83 11.02
C VAL A 7 -0.45 21.37 11.92
N GLY A 8 -1.53 21.87 11.32
CA GLY A 8 -2.78 22.08 12.06
C GLY A 8 -3.55 23.38 11.82
N SER A 9 -3.12 24.30 10.97
CA SER A 9 -3.99 25.40 10.57
C SER A 9 -3.76 25.80 9.12
N GLU A 10 -4.79 25.69 8.29
CA GLU A 10 -4.86 26.31 6.96
C GLU A 10 -5.06 27.83 7.05
N MET A 11 -4.68 28.45 8.14
CA MET A 11 -4.63 29.91 8.19
C MET A 11 -3.38 30.36 7.46
N CYS A 12 -3.58 31.01 6.33
CA CYS A 12 -2.56 31.79 5.62
C CYS A 12 -1.92 32.76 6.59
N ILE A 13 -0.84 32.35 7.25
CA ILE A 13 0.03 33.25 7.99
C ILE A 13 0.75 34.05 6.91
N ARG A 14 0.16 35.18 6.51
CA ARG A 14 0.82 36.20 5.65
C ARG A 14 1.84 37.02 6.40
N ASP A 15 1.95 36.79 7.71
CA ASP A 15 2.82 37.58 8.59
C ASP A 15 4.24 36.98 8.61
N ARG A 16 5.20 37.87 8.84
CA ARG A 16 6.59 37.46 9.02
C ARG A 16 6.72 36.73 10.34
N LEU A 17 7.26 35.50 10.30
CA LEU A 17 7.65 34.76 11.49
C LEU A 17 9.10 35.06 11.84
N THR A 18 9.35 35.34 13.11
CA THR A 18 10.71 35.52 13.65
C THR A 18 11.01 34.39 14.62
N PHE A 19 12.12 33.71 14.39
CA PHE A 19 12.56 32.58 15.22
C PHE A 19 13.75 33.07 16.08
N TYR A 20 13.62 32.97 17.38
CA TYR A 20 14.71 33.16 18.33
C TYR A 20 15.10 31.77 18.85
N VAL A 21 16.35 31.37 18.59
CA VAL A 21 16.89 30.09 19.01
C VAL A 21 17.96 30.32 20.05
N ASN A 22 17.75 29.74 21.23
CA ASN A 22 18.78 29.67 22.26
C ASN A 22 19.56 28.38 22.10
N THR A 23 20.82 28.46 21.71
CA THR A 23 21.68 27.28 21.47
C THR A 23 22.14 26.57 22.73
N ASP A 24 22.03 27.21 23.90
CA ASP A 24 22.51 26.62 25.16
C ASP A 24 21.48 25.67 25.77
N ASN A 25 20.19 25.97 25.61
CA ASN A 25 19.09 25.17 26.17
C ASN A 25 18.14 24.68 25.11
N TYR A 26 18.38 24.93 23.81
CA TYR A 26 17.55 24.55 22.66
C TYR A 26 16.12 25.11 22.71
N GLU A 27 15.87 26.16 23.48
CA GLU A 27 14.55 26.81 23.45
C GLU A 27 14.39 27.61 22.16
N ILE A 28 13.27 27.37 21.47
CA ILE A 28 12.91 28.08 20.23
C ILE A 28 11.67 28.92 20.51
N THR A 29 11.77 30.21 20.38
CA THR A 29 10.63 31.10 20.41
C THR A 29 10.27 31.54 19.00
N VAL A 30 9.04 31.27 18.59
CA VAL A 30 8.46 31.72 17.33
C VAL A 30 7.53 32.88 17.62
N GLN A 31 7.84 34.05 17.06
CA GLN A 31 7.05 35.25 17.24
C GLN A 31 6.47 35.73 15.92
N TYR A 32 5.22 36.11 15.94
CA TYR A 32 4.52 36.78 14.85
C TYR A 32 3.70 37.96 15.41
N GLN A 33 3.00 38.71 14.53
CA GLN A 33 2.36 39.98 14.86
C GLN A 33 1.46 39.91 16.11
N ASN A 34 0.71 38.82 16.29
CA ASN A 34 -0.30 38.68 17.32
C ASN A 34 -0.01 37.58 18.35
N GLY A 35 1.17 36.98 18.35
CA GLY A 35 1.44 35.87 19.27
C GLY A 35 2.89 35.41 19.35
N LYS A 36 3.15 34.65 20.40
CA LYS A 36 4.45 34.04 20.70
C LYS A 36 4.24 32.56 21.06
N TYR A 37 5.05 31.68 20.49
CA TYR A 37 5.10 30.27 20.81
C TYR A 37 6.49 29.89 21.31
N SER A 38 6.59 29.08 22.33
CA SER A 38 7.84 28.48 22.80
C SER A 38 7.82 26.99 22.54
N LEU A 39 8.90 26.48 21.97
CA LEU A 39 9.12 25.06 21.63
C LEU A 39 10.48 24.67 22.19
N MET A 40 10.62 23.41 22.60
CA MET A 40 11.93 22.84 22.93
C MET A 40 12.46 22.11 21.70
N GLY A 41 13.63 22.52 21.24
CA GLY A 41 14.40 21.82 20.23
C GLY A 41 15.22 20.68 20.81
N GLN A 42 15.93 19.98 19.96
CA GLN A 42 16.91 18.95 20.30
C GLN A 42 18.23 19.26 19.59
N ASN A 43 19.32 18.70 20.10
CA ASN A 43 20.61 18.82 19.43
C ASN A 43 20.53 18.19 18.03
N ALA A 44 20.97 18.92 17.02
CA ALA A 44 20.97 18.43 15.64
C ALA A 44 21.88 17.21 15.42
N ASP A 45 22.93 17.06 16.24
CA ASP A 45 23.84 15.90 16.18
C ASP A 45 23.16 14.60 16.63
N GLU A 46 22.07 14.70 17.39
CA GLU A 46 21.26 13.54 17.81
C GLU A 46 20.22 13.14 16.77
N PHE A 47 20.07 13.91 15.70
CA PHE A 47 19.16 13.56 14.63
C PHE A 47 19.59 12.25 13.97
N PRO A 48 18.68 11.26 13.81
CA PRO A 48 19.04 9.97 13.24
C PRO A 48 19.67 10.13 11.86
N GLN A 49 20.88 9.62 11.70
CA GLN A 49 21.53 9.60 10.39
C GLN A 49 20.80 8.62 9.47
N SER A 50 20.71 9.01 8.20
CA SER A 50 20.15 8.12 7.18
C SER A 50 20.97 6.83 7.09
N ALA A 51 20.29 5.69 7.04
CA ALA A 51 20.97 4.42 6.80
C ALA A 51 21.78 4.50 5.50
N VAL A 52 23.03 4.11 5.57
CA VAL A 52 23.90 3.95 4.40
C VAL A 52 23.70 2.52 3.91
N LEU A 53 23.39 2.37 2.63
CA LEU A 53 23.26 1.06 2.01
C LEU A 53 24.64 0.38 1.93
N GLY A 54 24.65 -0.95 2.03
CA GLY A 54 25.85 -1.75 1.85
C GLY A 54 26.44 -1.66 0.43
N GLU A 55 27.70 -2.10 0.27
CA GLU A 55 28.41 -2.07 -1.01
C GLU A 55 27.72 -2.91 -2.11
N ASN A 56 26.90 -3.88 -1.73
CA ASN A 56 26.16 -4.77 -2.63
C ASN A 56 24.70 -4.33 -2.82
N ALA A 57 24.40 -3.04 -2.70
CA ALA A 57 23.05 -2.54 -2.91
C ALA A 57 22.59 -2.74 -4.36
N VAL A 58 21.40 -3.31 -4.52
CA VAL A 58 20.77 -3.49 -5.83
C VAL A 58 20.00 -2.23 -6.18
N ARG A 59 20.10 -1.81 -7.45
CA ARG A 59 19.40 -0.64 -7.99
C ARG A 59 18.41 -1.05 -9.06
N VAL A 60 17.19 -0.50 -8.93
CA VAL A 60 16.09 -0.67 -9.89
C VAL A 60 15.44 0.67 -10.17
N GLU A 61 15.04 0.89 -11.40
CA GLU A 61 14.32 2.10 -11.82
C GLU A 61 12.95 1.74 -12.39
N MET A 62 11.93 2.53 -12.03
CA MET A 62 10.60 2.39 -12.60
C MET A 62 9.85 3.73 -12.58
N GLU A 63 8.88 3.88 -13.45
CA GLU A 63 8.01 5.06 -13.45
C GLU A 63 7.16 5.13 -12.16
N ALA A 64 6.98 6.34 -11.64
CA ALA A 64 6.20 6.60 -10.43
C ALA A 64 4.78 6.03 -10.53
N GLY A 65 4.14 6.15 -11.70
CA GLY A 65 2.82 5.59 -11.96
C GLY A 65 2.76 4.06 -11.91
N VAL A 66 3.81 3.38 -12.36
CA VAL A 66 3.93 1.91 -12.31
C VAL A 66 4.08 1.45 -10.86
N LEU A 67 4.95 2.09 -10.09
CA LEU A 67 5.16 1.79 -8.68
C LEU A 67 3.88 2.05 -7.87
N LEU A 68 3.24 3.20 -8.07
CA LEU A 68 1.97 3.55 -7.44
C LEU A 68 0.87 2.52 -7.75
N GLY A 69 0.75 2.14 -9.02
CA GLY A 69 -0.21 1.14 -9.47
C GLY A 69 -0.01 -0.23 -8.78
N GLY A 70 1.22 -0.67 -8.65
CA GLY A 70 1.57 -1.89 -7.95
C GLY A 70 1.27 -1.83 -6.45
N ILE A 71 1.68 -0.76 -5.77
CA ILE A 71 1.42 -0.56 -4.33
C ILE A 71 -0.08 -0.47 -4.06
N ASN A 72 -0.84 0.31 -4.83
CA ASN A 72 -2.30 0.45 -4.65
C ASN A 72 -3.05 -0.86 -4.77
N ARG A 73 -2.59 -1.76 -5.66
CA ARG A 73 -3.20 -3.07 -5.87
C ARG A 73 -2.77 -4.12 -4.85
N SER A 74 -1.71 -3.88 -4.08
CA SER A 74 -1.11 -4.88 -3.20
C SER A 74 -1.25 -4.54 -1.72
N VAL A 75 -1.14 -3.28 -1.32
CA VAL A 75 -1.03 -2.88 0.09
C VAL A 75 -2.21 -3.33 0.97
N PHE A 76 -3.43 -3.38 0.41
CA PHE A 76 -4.62 -3.81 1.17
C PHE A 76 -4.61 -5.31 1.51
N ALA A 77 -3.80 -6.09 0.81
CA ALA A 77 -3.69 -7.53 1.02
C ALA A 77 -2.54 -7.91 1.99
N THR A 78 -1.78 -6.96 2.50
CA THR A 78 -0.77 -7.21 3.54
C THR A 78 -1.44 -7.59 4.86
N ALA A 79 -0.77 -8.44 5.63
CA ALA A 79 -1.20 -8.79 6.99
C ALA A 79 -0.88 -7.65 7.99
N ASP A 80 -1.47 -7.79 9.19
CA ASP A 80 -1.07 -7.10 10.41
C ASP A 80 -0.93 -8.20 11.50
N ASP A 81 0.09 -9.05 11.37
CA ASP A 81 0.24 -10.27 12.16
C ASP A 81 1.68 -10.36 12.72
N GLU A 82 1.80 -10.29 14.03
CA GLU A 82 3.09 -10.34 14.72
C GLU A 82 3.77 -11.71 14.61
N LEU A 83 2.99 -12.78 14.41
CA LEU A 83 3.52 -14.15 14.28
C LEU A 83 4.11 -14.41 12.89
N ARG A 84 3.70 -13.64 11.88
CA ARG A 84 4.14 -13.79 10.49
C ARG A 84 4.61 -12.44 9.92
N PRO A 85 5.65 -11.82 10.49
CA PRO A 85 6.07 -10.47 10.12
C PRO A 85 6.40 -10.31 8.62
N VAL A 86 6.87 -11.36 7.96
CA VAL A 86 7.15 -11.34 6.51
C VAL A 86 5.92 -11.05 5.64
N MET A 87 4.70 -11.28 6.16
CA MET A 87 3.45 -10.98 5.47
C MET A 87 2.93 -9.55 5.74
N ASN A 88 3.56 -8.81 6.65
CA ASN A 88 3.18 -7.42 6.98
C ASN A 88 3.73 -6.40 5.97
N GLY A 89 4.07 -6.83 4.78
CA GLY A 89 4.61 -6.00 3.72
C GLY A 89 4.31 -6.52 2.33
N ILE A 90 4.72 -5.72 1.34
CA ILE A 90 4.65 -6.08 -0.07
C ILE A 90 5.99 -6.70 -0.45
N TYR A 91 5.95 -7.93 -0.94
CA TYR A 91 7.11 -8.61 -1.49
C TYR A 91 7.34 -8.17 -2.93
N PHE A 92 8.53 -7.67 -3.21
CA PHE A 92 9.00 -7.32 -4.54
C PHE A 92 9.90 -8.46 -5.04
N ASP A 93 9.45 -9.18 -6.06
CA ASP A 93 10.20 -10.22 -6.77
C ASP A 93 10.68 -9.60 -8.08
N ILE A 94 11.97 -9.35 -8.17
CA ILE A 94 12.62 -8.63 -9.26
C ILE A 94 13.40 -9.63 -10.09
N THR A 95 13.15 -9.61 -11.40
CA THR A 95 13.87 -10.43 -12.36
C THR A 95 14.44 -9.56 -13.47
N THR A 96 15.20 -10.15 -14.38
CA THR A 96 15.72 -9.47 -15.57
C THR A 96 14.65 -9.22 -16.65
N GLU A 97 13.43 -9.69 -16.43
CA GLU A 97 12.33 -9.56 -17.38
C GLU A 97 11.18 -8.72 -16.83
N ASP A 98 10.93 -8.80 -15.52
CA ASP A 98 9.77 -8.19 -14.87
C ASP A 98 9.99 -7.89 -13.39
N ILE A 99 9.02 -7.16 -12.83
CA ILE A 99 8.89 -6.99 -11.39
C ILE A 99 7.49 -7.45 -10.98
N THR A 100 7.44 -8.34 -10.01
CA THR A 100 6.19 -8.84 -9.43
C THR A 100 6.06 -8.38 -7.99
N MET A 101 4.97 -7.68 -7.68
CA MET A 101 4.61 -7.25 -6.32
C MET A 101 3.55 -8.19 -5.77
N VAL A 102 3.82 -8.77 -4.61
CA VAL A 102 2.94 -9.76 -3.98
C VAL A 102 2.63 -9.34 -2.55
N ALA A 103 1.39 -9.49 -2.15
CA ALA A 103 0.96 -9.33 -0.77
C ALA A 103 -0.09 -10.39 -0.43
N SER A 104 -0.04 -10.90 0.79
CA SER A 104 -1.01 -11.87 1.31
C SER A 104 -1.10 -11.78 2.83
N ASP A 105 -2.28 -12.04 3.37
CA ASP A 105 -2.52 -12.21 4.81
C ASP A 105 -2.87 -13.67 5.18
N GLY A 106 -2.77 -14.57 4.20
CA GLY A 106 -3.13 -15.98 4.34
C GLY A 106 -4.58 -16.30 3.94
N HIS A 107 -5.46 -15.29 3.81
CA HIS A 107 -6.84 -15.44 3.36
C HIS A 107 -7.04 -14.89 1.95
N LYS A 108 -6.35 -13.83 1.61
CA LYS A 108 -6.33 -13.24 0.27
C LYS A 108 -4.89 -13.12 -0.22
N LEU A 109 -4.70 -13.20 -1.52
CA LEU A 109 -3.42 -12.99 -2.17
C LEU A 109 -3.60 -12.10 -3.39
N VAL A 110 -2.72 -11.11 -3.49
CA VAL A 110 -2.59 -10.28 -4.69
C VAL A 110 -1.21 -10.50 -5.30
N ARG A 111 -1.18 -10.73 -6.59
CA ARG A 111 0.03 -10.75 -7.41
C ARG A 111 -0.12 -9.74 -8.54
N CYS A 112 0.69 -8.71 -8.52
CA CYS A 112 0.71 -7.65 -9.52
C CYS A 112 2.04 -7.69 -10.27
N LYS A 113 2.03 -8.12 -11.53
CA LYS A 113 3.20 -8.23 -12.39
C LYS A 113 3.26 -7.03 -13.33
N THR A 114 4.44 -6.44 -13.49
CA THR A 114 4.72 -5.40 -14.48
C THR A 114 5.91 -5.79 -15.36
N LEU A 115 5.78 -5.55 -16.67
CA LEU A 115 6.85 -5.69 -17.65
C LEU A 115 7.49 -4.33 -17.99
N ALA A 116 6.94 -3.24 -17.46
CA ALA A 116 7.44 -1.89 -17.69
C ALA A 116 8.69 -1.55 -16.87
N ALA A 117 9.08 -2.43 -15.95
CA ALA A 117 10.29 -2.30 -15.16
C ALA A 117 10.89 -3.68 -14.90
N LYS A 118 12.21 -3.73 -14.76
CA LYS A 118 12.98 -4.97 -14.53
C LYS A 118 14.27 -4.66 -13.78
N GLY A 119 14.86 -5.67 -13.18
CA GLY A 119 16.18 -5.57 -12.56
C GLY A 119 17.31 -5.93 -13.54
N ASN A 120 18.54 -5.63 -13.15
CA ASN A 120 19.73 -6.11 -13.84
C ASN A 120 20.08 -7.55 -13.44
N GLU A 121 19.61 -7.97 -12.28
CA GLU A 121 19.79 -9.30 -11.72
C GLU A 121 18.54 -9.71 -10.92
N ARG A 122 18.50 -10.96 -10.50
CA ARG A 122 17.42 -11.44 -9.65
C ARG A 122 17.64 -10.97 -8.23
N ALA A 123 16.70 -10.22 -7.72
CA ALA A 123 16.70 -9.70 -6.35
C ALA A 123 15.30 -9.65 -5.78
N ALA A 124 15.19 -9.53 -4.47
CA ALA A 124 13.91 -9.43 -3.82
C ALA A 124 14.02 -8.70 -2.49
N PHE A 125 12.94 -8.02 -2.10
CA PHE A 125 12.82 -7.42 -0.76
C PHE A 125 11.36 -7.36 -0.32
N ILE A 126 11.13 -7.17 0.98
CA ILE A 126 9.79 -7.01 1.55
C ILE A 126 9.66 -5.58 2.09
N LEU A 127 8.85 -4.79 1.40
CA LEU A 127 8.55 -3.41 1.80
C LEU A 127 7.46 -3.41 2.88
N PRO A 128 7.71 -2.93 4.11
CA PRO A 128 6.70 -2.90 5.15
C PRO A 128 5.47 -2.08 4.75
N LYS A 129 4.31 -2.43 5.29
CA LYS A 129 3.01 -1.77 5.01
C LYS A 129 3.04 -0.26 5.24
N LYS A 130 3.69 0.20 6.31
CA LYS A 130 3.76 1.64 6.65
C LYS A 130 4.54 2.45 5.62
N PRO A 131 5.80 2.11 5.24
CA PRO A 131 6.49 2.74 4.11
C PRO A 131 5.72 2.66 2.79
N ALA A 132 5.10 1.51 2.47
CA ALA A 132 4.28 1.37 1.28
C ALA A 132 3.11 2.37 1.26
N THR A 133 2.45 2.58 2.40
CA THR A 133 1.37 3.57 2.53
C THR A 133 1.88 5.00 2.39
N LEU A 134 3.07 5.31 2.89
CA LEU A 134 3.69 6.63 2.68
C LEU A 134 3.98 6.87 1.20
N LEU A 135 4.58 5.90 0.51
CA LEU A 135 4.82 5.98 -0.94
C LEU A 135 3.52 6.17 -1.72
N LYS A 136 2.45 5.45 -1.35
CA LYS A 136 1.13 5.62 -1.96
C LYS A 136 0.63 7.07 -1.89
N ASN A 137 0.96 7.81 -0.83
CA ASN A 137 0.54 9.20 -0.63
C ASN A 137 1.48 10.21 -1.32
N LEU A 138 2.76 9.87 -1.49
CA LEU A 138 3.75 10.73 -2.13
C LEU A 138 3.73 10.61 -3.66
N LEU A 139 3.70 9.40 -4.19
CA LEU A 139 3.79 9.10 -5.61
C LEU A 139 2.76 9.81 -6.52
N PRO A 140 1.51 10.11 -6.10
CA PRO A 140 0.59 10.88 -6.94
C PRO A 140 1.05 12.31 -7.26
N LYS A 141 2.00 12.83 -6.49
CA LYS A 141 2.55 14.18 -6.66
C LYS A 141 3.84 14.19 -7.47
N GLU A 142 4.38 13.02 -7.76
CA GLU A 142 5.64 12.81 -8.47
C GLU A 142 5.37 12.39 -9.91
N GLN A 143 6.20 12.90 -10.80
CA GLN A 143 6.23 12.50 -12.20
C GLN A 143 7.64 11.98 -12.52
N GLY A 144 7.72 11.08 -13.50
CA GLY A 144 9.01 10.54 -13.93
C GLY A 144 9.40 9.25 -13.24
N THR A 145 10.71 9.04 -13.15
CA THR A 145 11.31 7.78 -12.71
C THR A 145 11.64 7.82 -11.22
N VAL A 146 11.28 6.76 -10.51
CA VAL A 146 11.70 6.49 -9.14
C VAL A 146 12.88 5.53 -9.19
N THR A 147 13.97 5.90 -8.56
CA THR A 147 15.10 5.01 -8.33
C THR A 147 14.94 4.35 -6.96
N ILE A 148 14.99 3.03 -6.93
CA ILE A 148 14.93 2.21 -5.72
C ILE A 148 16.30 1.56 -5.55
N GLU A 149 16.98 1.86 -4.46
CA GLU A 149 18.21 1.20 -4.06
C GLU A 149 17.94 0.45 -2.75
N PHE A 150 18.38 -0.80 -2.65
CA PHE A 150 18.13 -1.61 -1.46
C PHE A 150 19.25 -2.62 -1.22
N ASP A 151 19.41 -2.95 0.05
CA ASP A 151 20.22 -4.06 0.54
C ASP A 151 19.33 -5.05 1.33
N GLU A 152 19.92 -5.93 2.13
CA GLU A 152 19.19 -6.91 2.93
C GLU A 152 18.30 -6.27 4.02
N ARG A 153 18.59 -5.04 4.46
CA ARG A 153 17.98 -4.40 5.63
C ARG A 153 17.24 -3.12 5.33
N ASN A 154 17.69 -2.37 4.33
CA ASN A 154 17.21 -1.03 4.07
C ASN A 154 16.86 -0.85 2.61
N ALA A 155 15.93 0.05 2.34
CA ALA A 155 15.66 0.54 1.00
C ALA A 155 15.60 2.07 0.98
N VAL A 156 16.08 2.64 -0.10
CA VAL A 156 16.05 4.06 -0.41
C VAL A 156 15.24 4.25 -1.68
N PHE A 157 14.20 5.06 -1.59
CA PHE A 157 13.39 5.47 -2.73
C PHE A 157 13.75 6.92 -3.03
N MET A 158 14.32 7.16 -4.20
CA MET A 158 14.67 8.48 -4.70
C MET A 158 13.60 8.92 -5.70
N LEU A 159 12.84 9.92 -5.32
CA LEU A 159 11.83 10.61 -6.11
C LEU A 159 12.38 11.98 -6.50
N GLU A 160 11.70 12.71 -7.37
CA GLU A 160 12.13 14.05 -7.80
C GLU A 160 12.25 15.00 -6.61
N SER A 161 11.23 15.05 -5.74
CA SER A 161 11.14 15.98 -4.61
C SER A 161 11.43 15.34 -3.26
N TYR A 162 11.53 14.01 -3.16
CA TYR A 162 11.66 13.29 -1.90
C TYR A 162 12.71 12.19 -1.98
N ARG A 163 13.39 11.98 -0.86
CA ARG A 163 14.19 10.81 -0.59
C ARG A 163 13.62 10.10 0.63
N MET A 164 13.10 8.90 0.45
CA MET A 164 12.55 8.09 1.54
C MET A 164 13.50 6.92 1.82
N VAL A 165 13.91 6.80 3.07
CA VAL A 165 14.70 5.67 3.57
C VAL A 165 13.81 4.87 4.51
N CYS A 166 13.81 3.54 4.36
CA CYS A 166 13.07 2.67 5.26
C CYS A 166 13.82 1.37 5.53
N ARG A 167 13.58 0.80 6.71
CA ARG A 167 14.00 -0.56 7.04
C ARG A 167 13.06 -1.56 6.37
N LEU A 168 13.63 -2.61 5.81
CA LEU A 168 12.91 -3.71 5.18
C LEU A 168 12.53 -4.78 6.22
N ILE A 169 11.58 -5.64 5.87
CA ILE A 169 11.27 -6.83 6.66
C ILE A 169 12.23 -7.93 6.25
N GLU A 170 13.04 -8.38 7.22
CA GLU A 170 13.99 -9.47 7.02
C GLU A 170 13.26 -10.82 7.00
N GLY A 171 13.72 -11.73 6.17
CA GLY A 171 13.22 -13.10 6.11
C GLY A 171 12.79 -13.52 4.70
N ARG A 172 12.45 -14.80 4.58
CA ARG A 172 12.02 -15.39 3.31
C ARG A 172 10.51 -15.30 3.15
N TYR A 173 10.07 -14.63 2.10
CA TYR A 173 8.65 -14.60 1.75
C TYR A 173 8.16 -16.01 1.35
N PRO A 174 6.95 -16.44 1.75
CA PRO A 174 6.37 -17.73 1.36
C PRO A 174 6.30 -17.91 -0.15
N ASN A 175 6.39 -19.16 -0.61
CA ASN A 175 6.22 -19.45 -2.03
C ASN A 175 4.77 -19.20 -2.47
N TYR A 176 4.49 -17.99 -2.89
CA TYR A 176 3.16 -17.55 -3.29
C TYR A 176 2.63 -18.28 -4.54
N ASN A 177 3.52 -18.78 -5.40
CA ASN A 177 3.09 -19.49 -6.62
C ASN A 177 2.42 -20.83 -6.30
N SER A 178 2.78 -21.47 -5.18
CA SER A 178 2.22 -22.76 -4.78
C SER A 178 0.77 -22.72 -4.31
N VAL A 179 0.31 -21.53 -3.87
CA VAL A 179 -1.06 -21.35 -3.36
C VAL A 179 -2.02 -20.76 -4.41
N ILE A 180 -1.50 -20.36 -5.57
CA ILE A 180 -2.34 -19.86 -6.66
C ILE A 180 -2.95 -21.06 -7.40
N PRO A 181 -4.30 -21.23 -7.39
CA PRO A 181 -4.95 -22.34 -8.05
C PRO A 181 -4.64 -22.36 -9.56
N GLN A 182 -4.28 -23.53 -10.06
CA GLN A 182 -4.04 -23.79 -11.46
C GLN A 182 -5.19 -24.63 -12.03
N ASN A 183 -5.42 -24.52 -13.34
CA ASN A 183 -6.41 -25.36 -14.05
C ASN A 183 -7.83 -25.29 -13.47
N ASN A 184 -8.29 -24.07 -13.13
CA ASN A 184 -9.65 -23.86 -12.65
C ASN A 184 -10.67 -24.30 -13.72
N PRO A 185 -11.54 -25.28 -13.43
CA PRO A 185 -12.51 -25.80 -14.41
C PRO A 185 -13.67 -24.83 -14.66
N HIS A 186 -13.95 -23.96 -13.69
CA HIS A 186 -15.04 -23.00 -13.78
C HIS A 186 -14.50 -21.58 -14.02
N LYS A 187 -14.98 -20.95 -15.08
CA LYS A 187 -14.62 -19.58 -15.45
C LYS A 187 -15.89 -18.76 -15.64
N VAL A 188 -15.94 -17.61 -15.00
CA VAL A 188 -17.05 -16.66 -15.10
C VAL A 188 -16.50 -15.35 -15.66
N THR A 189 -17.14 -14.84 -16.72
CA THR A 189 -16.84 -13.52 -17.25
C THR A 189 -17.98 -12.57 -16.90
N VAL A 190 -17.67 -11.49 -16.20
CA VAL A 190 -18.66 -10.49 -15.73
C VAL A 190 -18.21 -9.08 -16.06
N ASP A 191 -19.17 -8.17 -16.19
CA ASP A 191 -18.85 -6.74 -16.20
C ASP A 191 -18.37 -6.29 -14.80
N ARG A 192 -17.15 -5.76 -14.75
CA ARG A 192 -16.51 -5.37 -13.49
C ARG A 192 -17.28 -4.27 -12.75
N GLN A 193 -17.80 -3.28 -13.48
CA GLN A 193 -18.50 -2.14 -12.87
C GLN A 193 -19.83 -2.58 -12.26
N GLN A 194 -20.58 -3.40 -12.98
CA GLN A 194 -21.85 -3.95 -12.53
C GLN A 194 -21.66 -4.84 -11.30
N LEU A 195 -20.66 -5.73 -11.33
CA LEU A 195 -20.35 -6.59 -10.19
C LEU A 195 -19.95 -5.79 -8.94
N ILE A 196 -19.09 -4.79 -9.09
CA ILE A 196 -18.69 -3.91 -7.96
C ILE A 196 -19.91 -3.18 -7.40
N GLY A 197 -20.77 -2.65 -8.27
CA GLY A 197 -21.99 -1.97 -7.85
C GLY A 197 -22.93 -2.87 -7.05
N ALA A 198 -23.19 -4.09 -7.55
CA ALA A 198 -24.03 -5.07 -6.87
C ALA A 198 -23.43 -5.51 -5.52
N LEU A 199 -22.14 -5.84 -5.48
CA LEU A 199 -21.46 -6.19 -4.24
C LEU A 199 -21.55 -5.09 -3.18
N ARG A 200 -21.38 -3.82 -3.57
CA ARG A 200 -21.52 -2.68 -2.65
C ARG A 200 -22.92 -2.53 -2.07
N ARG A 201 -23.97 -2.72 -2.87
CA ARG A 201 -25.35 -2.63 -2.39
C ARG A 201 -25.70 -3.81 -1.50
N VAL A 202 -25.39 -5.03 -1.92
CA VAL A 202 -25.69 -6.24 -1.19
C VAL A 202 -24.91 -6.32 0.12
N SER A 203 -23.66 -5.85 0.17
CA SER A 203 -22.82 -5.87 1.37
C SER A 203 -23.39 -5.08 2.56
N ILE A 204 -24.26 -4.10 2.30
CA ILE A 204 -24.93 -3.34 3.37
C ILE A 204 -25.82 -4.25 4.23
N PHE A 205 -26.30 -5.34 3.66
CA PHE A 205 -27.20 -6.32 4.30
C PHE A 205 -26.45 -7.56 4.85
N SER A 206 -25.12 -7.56 4.81
CA SER A 206 -24.33 -8.63 5.42
C SER A 206 -24.14 -8.42 6.91
N SER A 207 -24.07 -9.52 7.67
CA SER A 207 -23.73 -9.45 9.10
C SER A 207 -22.37 -8.77 9.31
N GLN A 208 -22.30 -7.86 10.27
CA GLN A 208 -21.06 -7.16 10.61
C GLN A 208 -19.98 -8.11 11.12
N ALA A 209 -20.36 -9.22 11.74
CA ALA A 209 -19.42 -10.20 12.28
C ALA A 209 -18.71 -11.01 11.18
N SER A 210 -19.41 -11.39 10.11
CA SER A 210 -18.86 -12.24 9.05
C SER A 210 -18.53 -11.50 7.77
N SER A 211 -19.24 -10.40 7.47
CA SER A 211 -19.20 -9.69 6.19
C SER A 211 -19.39 -10.62 4.98
N LEU A 212 -20.18 -11.69 5.18
CA LEU A 212 -20.34 -12.76 4.20
C LEU A 212 -21.28 -12.33 3.07
N ILE A 213 -20.82 -12.50 1.84
CA ILE A 213 -21.61 -12.39 0.62
C ILE A 213 -21.54 -13.74 -0.10
N LYS A 214 -22.70 -14.28 -0.44
CA LYS A 214 -22.83 -15.53 -1.19
C LYS A 214 -22.98 -15.22 -2.67
N LEU A 215 -22.18 -15.90 -3.50
CA LEU A 215 -22.28 -15.86 -4.95
C LEU A 215 -22.80 -17.21 -5.44
N ARG A 216 -23.95 -17.22 -6.11
CA ARG A 216 -24.50 -18.43 -6.74
C ARG A 216 -24.46 -18.25 -8.26
N MET A 217 -23.63 -19.06 -8.90
CA MET A 217 -23.48 -19.07 -10.35
C MET A 217 -24.45 -20.07 -10.97
N GLN A 218 -25.13 -19.62 -12.00
CA GLN A 218 -26.02 -20.41 -12.84
C GLN A 218 -25.70 -20.08 -14.31
N GLU A 219 -26.30 -20.78 -15.24
CA GLU A 219 -26.07 -20.53 -16.66
C GLU A 219 -26.38 -19.05 -17.00
N ASN A 220 -25.34 -18.36 -17.48
CA ASN A 220 -25.36 -16.92 -17.86
C ASN A 220 -25.83 -15.94 -16.78
N GLN A 221 -25.80 -16.35 -15.51
CA GLN A 221 -26.36 -15.57 -14.40
C GLN A 221 -25.57 -15.79 -13.11
N ILE A 222 -25.31 -14.72 -12.40
CA ILE A 222 -24.76 -14.74 -11.05
C ILE A 222 -25.72 -14.06 -10.09
N VAL A 223 -26.11 -14.77 -9.05
CA VAL A 223 -26.94 -14.25 -7.96
C VAL A 223 -26.04 -13.91 -6.79
N ILE A 224 -26.09 -12.67 -6.34
CA ILE A 224 -25.29 -12.11 -5.27
C ILE A 224 -26.23 -11.88 -4.10
N SER A 225 -26.00 -12.51 -2.97
CA SER A 225 -26.87 -12.37 -1.80
C SER A 225 -26.10 -12.21 -0.49
N ALA A 226 -26.71 -11.50 0.45
CA ALA A 226 -26.25 -11.35 1.82
C ALA A 226 -27.45 -11.38 2.77
N GLN A 227 -27.21 -11.81 4.00
CA GLN A 227 -28.22 -11.87 5.04
C GLN A 227 -27.57 -11.55 6.39
N ASP A 228 -28.26 -10.75 7.18
CA ASP A 228 -28.01 -10.56 8.60
C ASP A 228 -29.19 -11.15 9.38
N ILE A 229 -28.93 -12.23 10.09
CA ILE A 229 -29.97 -12.97 10.85
C ILE A 229 -30.36 -12.17 12.09
N ASP A 230 -29.40 -11.48 12.72
CA ASP A 230 -29.64 -10.75 13.97
C ASP A 230 -30.57 -9.55 13.76
N PHE A 231 -30.46 -8.90 12.61
CA PHE A 231 -31.32 -7.78 12.22
C PHE A 231 -32.45 -8.18 11.27
N SER A 232 -32.58 -9.47 10.92
CA SER A 232 -33.60 -9.99 9.99
C SER A 232 -33.64 -9.26 8.64
N THR A 233 -32.47 -8.83 8.17
CA THR A 233 -32.31 -8.15 6.88
C THR A 233 -31.66 -9.05 5.85
N SER A 234 -32.01 -8.88 4.58
CA SER A 234 -31.40 -9.61 3.48
C SER A 234 -31.47 -8.81 2.18
N ALA A 235 -30.55 -9.09 1.28
CA ALA A 235 -30.57 -8.57 -0.08
C ALA A 235 -30.15 -9.65 -1.06
N GLU A 236 -30.75 -9.59 -2.26
CA GLU A 236 -30.38 -10.44 -3.38
C GLU A 236 -30.43 -9.62 -4.66
N GLU A 237 -29.36 -9.70 -5.46
CA GLU A 237 -29.28 -9.09 -6.79
C GLU A 237 -28.81 -10.13 -7.82
N THR A 238 -29.33 -10.04 -9.02
CA THR A 238 -28.95 -10.89 -10.15
C THR A 238 -28.20 -10.06 -11.18
N GLN A 239 -27.08 -10.59 -11.65
CA GLN A 239 -26.26 -10.00 -12.71
C GLN A 239 -26.09 -10.98 -13.85
N VAL A 240 -26.06 -10.47 -15.08
CA VAL A 240 -25.75 -11.26 -16.27
C VAL A 240 -24.25 -11.52 -16.31
N CYS A 241 -23.86 -12.75 -16.62
CA CYS A 241 -22.48 -13.16 -16.79
C CYS A 241 -22.36 -14.15 -17.96
N GLN A 242 -21.14 -14.46 -18.35
CA GLN A 242 -20.85 -15.59 -19.24
C GLN A 242 -20.35 -16.75 -18.40
N TYR A 243 -21.19 -17.73 -18.20
CA TYR A 243 -20.91 -18.94 -17.44
C TYR A 243 -21.70 -20.12 -18.04
N SER A 244 -21.01 -21.22 -18.31
CA SER A 244 -21.59 -22.43 -18.87
C SER A 244 -21.35 -23.71 -18.04
N GLY A 245 -20.83 -23.53 -16.81
CA GLY A 245 -20.59 -24.66 -15.89
C GLY A 245 -21.84 -25.11 -15.13
N ALA A 246 -21.67 -26.13 -14.32
CA ALA A 246 -22.71 -26.57 -13.39
C ALA A 246 -23.02 -25.47 -12.36
N ALA A 247 -24.26 -25.42 -11.88
CA ALA A 247 -24.66 -24.49 -10.84
C ALA A 247 -23.80 -24.71 -9.58
N MET A 248 -23.23 -23.62 -9.05
CA MET A 248 -22.38 -23.65 -7.86
C MET A 248 -22.58 -22.42 -6.98
N SER A 249 -22.21 -22.56 -5.72
CA SER A 249 -22.24 -21.45 -4.74
C SER A 249 -20.88 -21.31 -4.06
N ILE A 250 -20.45 -20.08 -3.88
CA ILE A 250 -19.24 -19.70 -3.18
C ILE A 250 -19.62 -18.72 -2.06
#